data_0f8ed57998c89146cfd8b648d3b5c190
#
_entry.id   0f8ed57998c89146cfd8b648d3b5c190
#
_cell.length_a   1.000
_cell.length_b   1.000
_cell.length_c   1.000
_cell.angle_alpha   90.00
_cell.angle_beta   90.00
_cell.angle_gamma   90.00
#
_symmetry.space_group_name_H-M   'P 1'
#
loop_
_entity.id
_entity.type
_entity.pdbx_description
1 polymer ?
#
loop_
_entity_poly.entity_id
_entity_poly.type
_entity_poly.pdbx_seq_one_letter_code
_entity_poly.pdbx_strand_id
1 'polypeptide(L)'
;MFRLKPKIPKLTSALRDSNMSEDKYILCGIEAPFDAVEEEIFARARQKILKAGIPCSAYDIKFYKKSIDARHRGVIKAVCSVSLDFSDDREIYALALEKLRAKRQKSGELNIIKGEERMKKPPLVVGMGPAGMFCALLLASEGYCPVLIDRGDCVAARTAAVERFYKFGVLDPDSNIQFGAGGAGTFSD
;
A
#
# COMPACT_ATOMS: atom_id res chain seq x y z
N MET A 1 -24.29 10.83 7.64
CA MET A 1 -23.91 10.08 8.87
C MET A 1 -23.96 8.60 8.59
N PHE A 2 -22.81 7.92 8.61
CA PHE A 2 -22.71 6.49 8.33
C PHE A 2 -22.38 5.74 9.61
N ARG A 3 -23.17 4.72 9.93
CA ARG A 3 -22.92 3.81 11.07
C ARG A 3 -22.50 2.46 10.53
N LEU A 4 -21.25 2.08 10.72
CA LEU A 4 -20.74 0.77 10.32
C LEU A 4 -21.18 -0.28 11.35
N LYS A 5 -21.89 -1.33 10.88
CA LYS A 5 -22.29 -2.46 11.73
C LYS A 5 -21.14 -3.47 11.85
N PRO A 6 -20.99 -4.17 13.00
CA PRO A 6 -19.83 -5.04 13.29
C PRO A 6 -19.88 -6.42 12.59
N LYS A 7 -20.32 -6.50 11.34
CA LYS A 7 -20.29 -7.74 10.53
C LYS A 7 -19.22 -7.73 9.43
N ILE A 8 -18.18 -6.90 9.61
CA ILE A 8 -16.99 -6.97 8.74
C ILE A 8 -16.15 -8.13 9.26
N PRO A 9 -15.80 -9.13 8.41
CA PRO A 9 -14.84 -10.17 8.80
C PRO A 9 -13.58 -9.47 9.33
N LYS A 10 -13.00 -9.97 10.42
CA LYS A 10 -11.79 -9.36 11.00
C LYS A 10 -10.79 -9.17 9.86
N LEU A 11 -10.46 -7.95 9.56
CA LEU A 11 -9.49 -7.58 8.51
C LEU A 11 -8.16 -8.31 8.72
N THR A 12 -7.87 -8.66 9.99
CA THR A 12 -6.75 -9.49 10.41
C THR A 12 -6.74 -10.91 9.83
N SER A 13 -7.90 -11.53 9.52
CA SER A 13 -7.91 -12.86 8.88
C SER A 13 -7.65 -12.77 7.38
N ALA A 14 -8.25 -11.82 6.68
CA ALA A 14 -8.03 -11.61 5.25
C ALA A 14 -6.58 -11.16 4.92
N LEU A 15 -5.91 -10.48 5.87
CA LEU A 15 -4.50 -10.12 5.75
C LEU A 15 -3.56 -11.24 6.26
N ARG A 16 -4.06 -12.18 7.09
CA ARG A 16 -3.29 -13.34 7.59
C ARG A 16 -3.25 -14.51 6.60
N ASP A 17 -4.21 -14.61 5.69
CA ASP A 17 -4.25 -15.69 4.69
C ASP A 17 -3.26 -15.49 3.53
N SER A 18 -2.59 -14.33 3.44
CA SER A 18 -1.33 -14.27 2.72
C SER A 18 -0.28 -14.96 3.60
N ASN A 19 0.07 -16.21 3.29
CA ASN A 19 1.24 -16.95 3.76
C ASN A 19 2.50 -16.13 3.41
N MET A 20 2.72 -15.02 4.12
CA MET A 20 3.97 -14.27 4.03
C MET A 20 4.97 -15.04 4.87
N SER A 21 5.81 -15.87 4.23
CA SER A 21 6.99 -16.39 4.88
C SER A 21 7.73 -15.21 5.52
N GLU A 22 8.14 -15.37 6.78
CA GLU A 22 8.80 -14.28 7.56
C GLU A 22 10.14 -13.82 6.95
N ASP A 23 10.52 -14.38 5.80
CA ASP A 23 11.87 -14.40 5.27
C ASP A 23 12.02 -13.79 3.88
N LYS A 24 11.22 -12.78 3.59
CA LYS A 24 11.31 -12.01 2.34
C LYS A 24 12.40 -10.94 2.42
N TYR A 25 13.19 -10.87 1.36
CA TYR A 25 14.18 -9.83 1.18
C TYR A 25 13.85 -8.97 -0.04
N ILE A 26 14.02 -7.67 0.08
CA ILE A 26 13.84 -6.73 -1.04
C ILE A 26 15.22 -6.35 -1.58
N LEU A 27 15.48 -6.73 -2.82
CA LEU A 27 16.65 -6.30 -3.57
C LEU A 27 16.28 -5.09 -4.42
N CYS A 28 16.91 -3.96 -4.15
CA CYS A 28 16.69 -2.70 -4.85
C CYS A 28 17.79 -2.41 -5.87
N GLY A 29 17.55 -1.43 -6.75
CA GLY A 29 18.55 -0.91 -7.67
C GLY A 29 18.87 -1.87 -8.83
N ILE A 30 17.85 -2.51 -9.37
CA ILE A 30 17.94 -3.22 -10.64
C ILE A 30 17.64 -2.23 -11.76
N GLU A 31 18.69 -1.77 -12.45
CA GLU A 31 18.53 -0.87 -13.58
C GLU A 31 18.12 -1.64 -14.84
N ALA A 32 17.13 -1.10 -15.56
CA ALA A 32 16.61 -1.65 -16.81
C ALA A 32 16.15 -0.51 -17.75
N PRO A 33 15.96 -0.75 -19.05
CA PRO A 33 15.24 0.17 -19.91
C PRO A 33 13.88 0.56 -19.30
N PHE A 34 13.41 1.78 -19.60
CA PHE A 34 12.16 2.26 -18.97
C PHE A 34 10.93 1.42 -19.38
N ASP A 35 10.96 0.83 -20.56
CA ASP A 35 9.96 -0.05 -21.16
C ASP A 35 10.21 -1.54 -20.91
N ALA A 36 11.25 -1.89 -20.14
CA ALA A 36 11.58 -3.28 -19.82
C ALA A 36 10.38 -4.02 -19.22
N VAL A 37 10.15 -5.23 -19.71
CA VAL A 37 9.17 -6.19 -19.19
C VAL A 37 9.70 -6.90 -17.94
N GLU A 38 8.82 -7.55 -17.18
CA GLU A 38 9.19 -8.20 -15.92
C GLU A 38 10.25 -9.29 -16.09
N GLU A 39 10.19 -10.06 -17.17
CA GLU A 39 11.14 -11.12 -17.49
C GLU A 39 12.57 -10.59 -17.62
N GLU A 40 12.74 -9.43 -18.27
CA GLU A 40 14.04 -8.79 -18.40
C GLU A 40 14.54 -8.27 -17.04
N ILE A 41 13.65 -7.71 -16.23
CA ILE A 41 13.99 -7.25 -14.88
C ILE A 41 14.44 -8.44 -14.03
N PHE A 42 13.71 -9.57 -14.09
CA PHE A 42 14.07 -10.79 -13.37
C PHE A 42 15.40 -11.38 -13.86
N ALA A 43 15.67 -11.38 -15.16
CA ALA A 43 16.93 -11.87 -15.69
C ALA A 43 18.12 -11.06 -15.16
N ARG A 44 18.00 -9.73 -15.14
CA ARG A 44 19.01 -8.82 -14.57
C ARG A 44 19.20 -9.02 -13.07
N ALA A 45 18.10 -9.17 -12.34
CA ALA A 45 18.13 -9.45 -10.91
C ALA A 45 18.82 -10.79 -10.61
N ARG A 46 18.45 -11.87 -11.29
CA ARG A 46 19.05 -13.20 -11.13
C ARG A 46 20.54 -13.19 -11.43
N GLN A 47 20.98 -12.49 -12.49
CA GLN A 47 22.40 -12.36 -12.81
C GLN A 47 23.17 -11.66 -11.68
N LYS A 48 22.60 -10.60 -11.10
CA LYS A 48 23.20 -9.87 -9.96
C LYS A 48 23.30 -10.75 -8.71
N ILE A 49 22.25 -11.52 -8.43
CA ILE A 49 22.16 -12.42 -7.26
C ILE A 49 23.12 -13.58 -7.43
N LEU A 50 23.19 -14.18 -8.61
CA LEU A 50 24.11 -15.29 -8.91
C LEU A 50 25.57 -14.86 -8.77
N LYS A 51 25.94 -13.66 -9.23
CA LYS A 51 27.29 -13.09 -9.05
C LYS A 51 27.65 -12.89 -7.58
N ALA A 52 26.68 -12.73 -6.70
CA ALA A 52 26.89 -12.63 -5.26
C ALA A 52 27.02 -14.02 -4.58
N GLY A 53 26.82 -15.12 -5.32
CA GLY A 53 26.98 -16.48 -4.82
C GLY A 53 25.68 -17.17 -4.40
N ILE A 54 24.53 -16.62 -4.73
CA ILE A 54 23.22 -17.23 -4.41
C ILE A 54 22.68 -17.92 -5.67
N PRO A 55 22.47 -19.25 -5.64
CA PRO A 55 21.93 -19.98 -6.79
C PRO A 55 20.44 -19.68 -7.00
N CYS A 56 19.98 -19.73 -8.24
CA CYS A 56 18.59 -19.41 -8.60
C CYS A 56 17.55 -20.41 -8.00
N SER A 57 17.99 -21.58 -7.59
CA SER A 57 17.15 -22.58 -6.93
C SER A 57 16.88 -22.30 -5.46
N ALA A 58 17.58 -21.33 -4.85
CA ALA A 58 17.48 -21.05 -3.42
C ALA A 58 16.31 -20.10 -3.07
N TYR A 59 15.71 -19.46 -4.05
CA TYR A 59 14.69 -18.44 -3.82
C TYR A 59 13.67 -18.35 -4.95
N ASP A 60 12.46 -17.93 -4.62
CA ASP A 60 11.49 -17.41 -5.55
C ASP A 60 11.65 -15.90 -5.71
N ILE A 61 11.45 -15.40 -6.92
CA ILE A 61 11.57 -13.98 -7.25
C ILE A 61 10.22 -13.44 -7.69
N LYS A 62 9.82 -12.30 -7.12
CA LYS A 62 8.60 -11.58 -7.51
C LYS A 62 8.90 -10.11 -7.74
N PHE A 63 8.15 -9.50 -8.63
CA PHE A 63 8.21 -8.07 -8.84
C PHE A 63 7.72 -7.33 -7.59
N TYR A 64 8.44 -6.27 -7.20
CA TYR A 64 8.08 -5.49 -6.01
C TYR A 64 7.75 -4.03 -6.34
N LYS A 65 8.65 -3.34 -7.09
CA LYS A 65 8.47 -1.93 -7.41
C LYS A 65 9.24 -1.54 -8.66
N LYS A 66 8.66 -0.66 -9.48
CA LYS A 66 9.33 0.05 -10.58
C LYS A 66 9.27 1.56 -10.31
N SER A 67 10.41 2.22 -10.43
CA SER A 67 10.53 3.67 -10.37
C SER A 67 11.21 4.14 -11.64
N ILE A 68 10.83 5.30 -12.15
CA ILE A 68 11.46 5.88 -13.33
C ILE A 68 12.53 6.87 -12.88
N ASP A 69 13.74 6.72 -13.40
CA ASP A 69 14.83 7.66 -13.20
C ASP A 69 15.04 8.47 -14.49
N ALA A 70 14.61 9.73 -14.45
CA ALA A 70 14.74 10.70 -15.54
C ALA A 70 15.66 11.89 -15.17
N ARG A 71 16.53 11.73 -14.15
CA ARG A 71 17.41 12.80 -13.66
C ARG A 71 18.47 13.22 -14.70
N HIS A 72 18.84 12.33 -15.60
CA HIS A 72 19.79 12.62 -16.65
C HIS A 72 19.06 12.89 -17.97
N ARG A 73 19.29 14.07 -18.56
CA ARG A 73 18.68 14.44 -19.84
C ARG A 73 19.06 13.42 -20.94
N GLY A 74 18.05 12.91 -21.66
CA GLY A 74 18.22 11.97 -22.77
C GLY A 74 18.37 10.51 -22.39
N VAL A 75 18.43 10.17 -21.09
CA VAL A 75 18.50 8.77 -20.63
C VAL A 75 17.43 8.54 -19.57
N ILE A 76 16.30 7.99 -19.97
CA ILE A 76 15.25 7.55 -19.06
C ILE A 76 15.45 6.05 -18.82
N LYS A 77 15.55 5.64 -17.56
CA LYS A 77 15.67 4.24 -17.17
C LYS A 77 14.71 3.87 -16.04
N ALA A 78 14.38 2.61 -15.95
CA ALA A 78 13.69 2.05 -14.81
C ALA A 78 14.70 1.65 -13.73
N VAL A 79 14.36 1.92 -12.49
CA VAL A 79 15.05 1.39 -11.30
C VAL A 79 14.06 0.53 -10.58
N CYS A 80 14.26 -0.78 -10.66
CA CYS A 80 13.32 -1.78 -10.16
C CYS A 80 13.80 -2.39 -8.85
N SER A 81 12.86 -2.93 -8.11
CA SER A 81 13.10 -3.75 -6.93
C SER A 81 12.34 -5.05 -7.07
N VAL A 82 12.94 -6.12 -6.59
CA VAL A 82 12.34 -7.46 -6.57
C VAL A 82 12.30 -7.98 -5.13
N SER A 83 11.31 -8.80 -4.82
CA SER A 83 11.29 -9.56 -3.59
C SER A 83 11.82 -10.95 -3.81
N LEU A 84 12.59 -11.43 -2.86
CA LEU A 84 13.18 -12.75 -2.81
C LEU A 84 12.56 -13.49 -1.63
N ASP A 85 12.01 -14.67 -1.89
CA ASP A 85 11.41 -15.56 -0.91
C ASP A 85 12.25 -16.84 -0.84
N PHE A 86 12.92 -17.07 0.28
CA PHE A 86 13.82 -18.21 0.43
C PHE A 86 13.07 -19.41 1.00
N SER A 87 13.19 -20.56 0.34
CA SER A 87 12.54 -21.81 0.75
C SER A 87 13.27 -22.53 1.88
N ASP A 88 14.59 -22.31 2.03
CA ASP A 88 15.45 -22.99 3.01
C ASP A 88 16.44 -22.02 3.68
N ASP A 89 17.36 -22.57 4.46
CA ASP A 89 18.32 -21.93 5.37
C ASP A 89 19.02 -20.70 4.79
N ARG A 90 18.38 -19.55 4.91
CA ARG A 90 18.85 -18.23 4.44
C ARG A 90 20.13 -17.76 5.11
N GLU A 91 20.47 -18.33 6.30
CA GLU A 91 21.68 -17.94 7.04
C GLU A 91 22.94 -18.22 6.23
N ILE A 92 22.90 -19.23 5.36
CA ILE A 92 23.99 -19.54 4.42
C ILE A 92 24.27 -18.38 3.47
N TYR A 93 23.24 -17.56 3.14
CA TYR A 93 23.35 -16.46 2.19
C TYR A 93 23.46 -15.07 2.86
N ALA A 94 23.55 -15.00 4.19
CA ALA A 94 23.53 -13.74 4.93
C ALA A 94 24.58 -12.75 4.42
N LEU A 95 25.83 -13.18 4.23
CA LEU A 95 26.90 -12.33 3.70
C LEU A 95 26.66 -11.86 2.25
N ALA A 96 26.06 -12.73 1.43
CA ALA A 96 25.73 -12.38 0.05
C ALA A 96 24.58 -11.36 -0.01
N LEU A 97 23.57 -11.52 0.83
CA LEU A 97 22.45 -10.57 0.97
C LEU A 97 22.91 -9.21 1.48
N GLU A 98 23.87 -9.18 2.41
CA GLU A 98 24.49 -7.95 2.90
C GLU A 98 25.27 -7.24 1.79
N LYS A 99 26.10 -7.96 1.03
CA LYS A 99 26.82 -7.41 -0.15
C LYS A 99 25.86 -6.84 -1.18
N LEU A 100 24.72 -7.48 -1.40
CA LEU A 100 23.66 -7.02 -2.29
C LEU A 100 22.86 -5.84 -1.71
N ARG A 101 23.06 -5.50 -0.42
CA ARG A 101 22.25 -4.54 0.34
C ARG A 101 20.76 -4.87 0.28
N ALA A 102 20.43 -6.16 0.25
CA ALA A 102 19.06 -6.62 0.30
C ALA A 102 18.47 -6.34 1.68
N LYS A 103 17.28 -5.78 1.71
CA LYS A 103 16.60 -5.41 2.97
C LYS A 103 15.62 -6.51 3.35
N ARG A 104 15.71 -7.05 4.56
CA ARG A 104 14.67 -7.94 5.09
C ARG A 104 13.36 -7.17 5.16
N GLN A 105 12.33 -7.72 4.54
CA GLN A 105 10.97 -7.19 4.65
C GLN A 105 10.46 -7.55 6.05
N LYS A 106 10.28 -6.54 6.89
CA LYS A 106 9.58 -6.74 8.15
C LYS A 106 8.10 -6.85 7.82
N SER A 107 7.44 -7.91 8.24
CA SER A 107 5.98 -7.95 8.25
C SER A 107 5.51 -6.82 9.15
N GLY A 108 4.90 -5.81 8.55
CA GLY A 108 4.31 -4.71 9.30
C GLY A 108 2.99 -5.17 9.92
N GLU A 109 3.03 -6.14 10.83
CA GLU A 109 1.83 -6.44 11.61
C GLU A 109 1.49 -5.21 12.44
N LEU A 110 0.34 -4.62 12.14
CA LEU A 110 -0.21 -3.56 12.95
C LEU A 110 -0.71 -4.18 14.27
N ASN A 111 0.17 -4.21 15.27
CA ASN A 111 -0.19 -4.68 16.60
C ASN A 111 -0.90 -3.55 17.36
N ILE A 112 -2.23 -3.61 17.40
CA ILE A 112 -3.05 -2.63 18.11
C ILE A 112 -3.21 -3.10 19.56
N ILE A 113 -2.55 -2.40 20.46
CA ILE A 113 -2.72 -2.62 21.89
C ILE A 113 -4.04 -1.95 22.30
N LYS A 114 -5.02 -2.76 22.66
CA LYS A 114 -6.31 -2.27 23.16
C LYS A 114 -6.15 -1.80 24.60
N GLY A 115 -6.76 -0.63 24.91
CA GLY A 115 -6.90 -0.20 26.30
C GLY A 115 -7.87 -1.08 27.08
N GLU A 116 -7.78 -1.06 28.41
CA GLU A 116 -8.62 -1.85 29.30
C GLU A 116 -9.99 -1.20 29.56
N GLU A 117 -10.09 0.10 29.34
CA GLU A 117 -11.33 0.84 29.58
C GLU A 117 -12.37 0.60 28.47
N ARG A 118 -13.57 0.20 28.88
CA ARG A 118 -14.67 0.00 27.95
C ARG A 118 -15.27 1.33 27.51
N MET A 119 -15.29 1.59 26.21
CA MET A 119 -15.93 2.80 25.69
C MET A 119 -17.43 2.81 25.95
N LYS A 120 -17.93 3.89 26.57
CA LYS A 120 -19.36 4.08 26.89
C LYS A 120 -20.19 4.48 25.66
N LYS A 121 -19.57 5.07 24.64
CA LYS A 121 -20.21 5.56 23.41
C LYS A 121 -19.42 5.09 22.19
N PRO A 122 -20.07 4.96 21.02
CA PRO A 122 -19.37 4.70 19.77
C PRO A 122 -18.32 5.79 19.49
N PRO A 123 -17.13 5.43 18.99
CA PRO A 123 -16.13 6.41 18.57
C PRO A 123 -16.67 7.24 17.39
N LEU A 124 -16.42 8.54 17.44
CA LEU A 124 -16.75 9.47 16.36
C LEU A 124 -15.50 9.76 15.53
N VAL A 125 -15.57 9.49 14.25
CA VAL A 125 -14.53 9.83 13.27
C VAL A 125 -15.04 10.99 12.42
N VAL A 126 -14.32 12.10 12.42
CA VAL A 126 -14.67 13.31 11.70
C VAL A 126 -13.78 13.43 10.45
N GLY A 127 -14.41 13.50 9.29
CA GLY A 127 -13.77 13.53 7.97
C GLY A 127 -13.74 12.16 7.29
N MET A 128 -14.34 12.07 6.10
CA MET A 128 -14.41 10.86 5.27
C MET A 128 -13.36 10.87 4.15
N GLY A 129 -12.20 11.47 4.40
CA GLY A 129 -11.02 11.28 3.57
C GLY A 129 -10.36 9.93 3.81
N PRO A 130 -9.26 9.59 3.12
CA PRO A 130 -8.58 8.30 3.24
C PRO A 130 -8.26 7.93 4.69
N ALA A 131 -7.71 8.85 5.47
CA ALA A 131 -7.37 8.60 6.88
C ALA A 131 -8.60 8.26 7.74
N GLY A 132 -9.70 9.02 7.59
CA GLY A 132 -10.93 8.77 8.34
C GLY A 132 -11.60 7.45 7.93
N MET A 133 -11.61 7.11 6.66
CA MET A 133 -12.15 5.84 6.17
C MET A 133 -11.37 4.65 6.71
N PHE A 134 -10.03 4.66 6.65
CA PHE A 134 -9.20 3.59 7.21
C PHE A 134 -9.29 3.51 8.73
N CYS A 135 -9.36 4.65 9.42
CA CYS A 135 -9.57 4.69 10.87
C CYS A 135 -10.93 4.03 11.24
N ALA A 136 -12.00 4.42 10.56
CA ALA A 136 -13.32 3.84 10.81
C ALA A 136 -13.38 2.35 10.46
N LEU A 137 -12.74 1.93 9.35
CA LEU A 137 -12.63 0.53 8.98
C LEU A 137 -11.90 -0.28 10.04
N LEU A 138 -10.76 0.23 10.52
CA LEU A 138 -9.96 -0.42 11.56
C LEU A 138 -10.75 -0.55 12.88
N LEU A 139 -11.37 0.54 13.33
CA LEU A 139 -12.23 0.51 14.52
C LEU A 139 -13.37 -0.51 14.38
N ALA A 140 -14.00 -0.58 13.20
CA ALA A 140 -15.07 -1.54 12.94
C ALA A 140 -14.55 -2.99 12.93
N SER A 141 -13.37 -3.24 12.36
CA SER A 141 -12.74 -4.57 12.35
C SER A 141 -12.36 -5.07 13.75
N GLU A 142 -12.04 -4.12 14.65
CA GLU A 142 -11.74 -4.40 16.06
C GLU A 142 -13.01 -4.50 16.96
N GLY A 143 -14.19 -4.45 16.35
CA GLY A 143 -15.47 -4.65 17.04
C GLY A 143 -16.10 -3.39 17.61
N TYR A 144 -15.54 -2.21 17.38
CA TYR A 144 -16.19 -0.94 17.69
C TYR A 144 -17.23 -0.62 16.60
N CYS A 145 -18.23 0.19 16.94
CA CYS A 145 -19.25 0.66 15.99
C CYS A 145 -19.03 2.16 15.72
N PRO A 146 -17.99 2.55 14.96
CA PRO A 146 -17.70 3.95 14.76
C PRO A 146 -18.82 4.67 14.01
N VAL A 147 -19.00 5.94 14.33
CA VAL A 147 -19.82 6.88 13.57
C VAL A 147 -18.88 7.73 12.76
N LEU A 148 -19.00 7.68 11.43
CA LEU A 148 -18.19 8.47 10.51
C LEU A 148 -19.03 9.61 9.95
N ILE A 149 -18.54 10.83 10.08
CA ILE A 149 -19.19 12.05 9.57
C ILE A 149 -18.23 12.82 8.68
N ASP A 150 -18.80 13.51 7.70
CA ASP A 150 -18.06 14.41 6.82
C ASP A 150 -18.85 15.70 6.63
N ARG A 151 -18.17 16.79 6.32
CA ARG A 151 -18.79 18.07 6.01
C ARG A 151 -19.48 18.06 4.66
N GLY A 152 -18.83 17.43 3.68
CA GLY A 152 -19.33 17.36 2.32
C GLY A 152 -20.38 16.26 2.13
N ASP A 153 -21.00 16.29 0.98
CA ASP A 153 -22.08 15.41 0.59
C ASP A 153 -21.65 13.96 0.32
N CYS A 154 -22.64 13.08 0.16
CA CYS A 154 -22.43 11.74 -0.33
C CYS A 154 -21.88 11.71 -1.76
N VAL A 155 -21.32 10.59 -2.18
CA VAL A 155 -20.62 10.45 -3.46
C VAL A 155 -21.43 10.96 -4.65
N ALA A 156 -22.73 10.61 -4.74
CA ALA A 156 -23.59 11.01 -5.87
C ALA A 156 -23.78 12.54 -5.95
N ALA A 157 -24.09 13.18 -4.82
CA ALA A 157 -24.29 14.64 -4.80
C ALA A 157 -22.97 15.37 -5.01
N ARG A 158 -21.86 14.84 -4.46
CA ARG A 158 -20.52 15.36 -4.69
C ARG A 158 -20.11 15.29 -6.17
N THR A 159 -20.37 14.16 -6.85
CA THR A 159 -20.12 14.03 -8.29
C THR A 159 -20.85 15.11 -9.08
N ALA A 160 -22.13 15.33 -8.79
CA ALA A 160 -22.92 16.36 -9.45
C ALA A 160 -22.35 17.79 -9.18
N ALA A 161 -21.88 18.05 -7.96
CA ALA A 161 -21.26 19.33 -7.63
C ALA A 161 -19.93 19.55 -8.38
N VAL A 162 -19.10 18.53 -8.50
CA VAL A 162 -17.85 18.54 -9.27
C VAL A 162 -18.12 18.74 -10.76
N GLU A 163 -19.09 18.03 -11.35
CA GLU A 163 -19.48 18.21 -12.74
C GLU A 163 -20.01 19.63 -13.01
N ARG A 164 -20.81 20.18 -12.10
CA ARG A 164 -21.31 21.56 -12.18
C ARG A 164 -20.17 22.57 -12.16
N PHE A 165 -19.16 22.32 -11.32
CA PHE A 165 -17.96 23.17 -11.29
C PHE A 165 -17.20 23.13 -12.62
N TYR A 166 -16.95 21.95 -13.18
CA TYR A 166 -16.25 21.82 -14.47
C TYR A 166 -17.03 22.41 -15.63
N LYS A 167 -18.35 22.28 -15.66
CA LYS A 167 -19.19 22.78 -16.77
C LYS A 167 -19.48 24.28 -16.70
N PHE A 168 -19.65 24.80 -15.50
CA PHE A 168 -20.21 26.14 -15.31
C PHE A 168 -19.37 27.06 -14.39
N GLY A 169 -18.25 26.56 -13.83
CA GLY A 169 -17.42 27.30 -12.90
C GLY A 169 -18.08 27.58 -11.53
N VAL A 170 -19.17 26.87 -11.20
CA VAL A 170 -19.89 27.07 -9.94
C VAL A 170 -19.32 26.19 -8.86
N LEU A 171 -18.54 26.78 -7.95
CA LEU A 171 -17.93 26.09 -6.81
C LEU A 171 -18.93 25.94 -5.66
N ASP A 172 -19.06 24.73 -5.15
CA ASP A 172 -19.70 24.47 -3.86
C ASP A 172 -18.62 24.49 -2.76
N PRO A 173 -18.73 25.36 -1.73
CA PRO A 173 -17.70 25.49 -0.70
C PRO A 173 -17.60 24.27 0.22
N ASP A 174 -18.65 23.50 0.38
CA ASP A 174 -18.72 22.38 1.30
C ASP A 174 -18.59 21.02 0.63
N SER A 175 -18.92 20.92 -0.67
CA SER A 175 -18.85 19.66 -1.42
C SER A 175 -18.25 19.89 -2.81
N ASN A 176 -16.98 19.57 -2.98
CA ASN A 176 -16.21 19.86 -4.20
C ASN A 176 -15.10 18.81 -4.43
N ILE A 177 -14.12 19.13 -5.28
CA ILE A 177 -12.98 18.23 -5.58
C ILE A 177 -12.19 17.86 -4.31
N GLN A 178 -12.10 18.76 -3.32
CA GLN A 178 -11.30 18.53 -2.11
C GLN A 178 -12.10 17.96 -0.95
N PHE A 179 -13.39 18.33 -0.83
CA PHE A 179 -14.24 17.99 0.33
C PHE A 179 -15.37 17.05 -0.06
N GLY A 180 -15.71 16.14 0.85
CA GLY A 180 -16.76 15.15 0.74
C GLY A 180 -16.24 13.71 0.79
N ALA A 181 -17.15 12.75 0.65
CA ALA A 181 -16.88 11.34 0.77
C ALA A 181 -15.74 10.88 -0.17
N GLY A 182 -14.70 10.27 0.40
CA GLY A 182 -13.52 9.80 -0.32
C GLY A 182 -12.34 10.78 -0.33
N GLY A 183 -12.55 12.06 0.05
CA GLY A 183 -11.53 13.10 0.06
C GLY A 183 -11.07 13.51 -1.35
N ALA A 184 -9.95 14.24 -1.44
CA ALA A 184 -9.45 14.78 -2.71
C ALA A 184 -9.08 13.69 -3.73
N GLY A 185 -8.63 12.51 -3.29
CA GLY A 185 -8.24 11.41 -4.16
C GLY A 185 -9.37 10.77 -4.97
N THR A 186 -10.63 11.06 -4.66
CA THR A 186 -11.78 10.46 -5.39
C THR A 186 -11.87 10.96 -6.85
N PHE A 187 -11.38 12.16 -7.13
CA PHE A 187 -11.44 12.81 -8.45
C PHE A 187 -10.07 13.18 -9.00
N SER A 188 -8.98 12.62 -8.44
CA SER A 188 -7.63 12.76 -9.00
C SER A 188 -7.33 11.62 -9.95
N ASP A 189 -6.72 11.92 -11.08
CA ASP A 189 -6.17 10.95 -12.04
C ASP A 189 -4.97 10.19 -11.46
#